data_4c81e32f4227b96a61f7f1bcdb0af79a
#
_entry.id   4c81e32f4227b96a61f7f1bcdb0af79a
#
_cell.length_a   1.000
_cell.length_b   1.000
_cell.length_c   1.000
_cell.angle_alpha   90.00
_cell.angle_beta   90.00
_cell.angle_gamma   90.00
#
_symmetry.space_group_name_H-M   'P 1'
#
loop_
_entity.id
_entity.type
_entity.pdbx_description
1 polymer ?
#
loop_
_entity_poly.entity_id
_entity_poly.type
_entity_poly.pdbx_seq_one_letter_code
_entity_poly.pdbx_strand_id
1 'polypeptide(L)'
;MDVLQDLGIWIYFIIFFGKIFEVTVATLRMVLINRGERVKGAIIAFFDILLWLIITGTVLEGFKEDPLRMVAFAAAFAVGNYLGSWLENKLAFGLASIQIIVPESPKSKLLADALRDAHFAVTVVKGTGRNGNRELLILHLKRKRTTEAIKVINTTFPGAVIAVNDAKGIRGGYLARK
;
A
#
# COMPACT_ATOMS: atom_id res chain seq x y z
N MET A 1 -3.61 41.14 -7.43
CA MET A 1 -3.05 40.26 -8.47
C MET A 1 -1.53 40.18 -8.43
N ASP A 2 -0.88 41.01 -7.63
CA ASP A 2 0.58 41.22 -7.72
C ASP A 2 1.41 40.34 -6.77
N VAL A 3 0.80 39.72 -5.77
CA VAL A 3 1.51 38.90 -4.75
C VAL A 3 2.16 37.63 -5.34
N LEU A 4 1.59 37.08 -6.42
CA LEU A 4 2.11 35.87 -7.07
C LEU A 4 3.26 36.17 -8.06
N GLN A 5 3.34 37.41 -8.60
CA GLN A 5 4.44 37.83 -9.44
C GLN A 5 5.69 38.19 -8.64
N ASP A 6 5.53 38.71 -7.43
CA ASP A 6 6.64 39.00 -6.50
C ASP A 6 7.31 37.76 -5.91
N LEU A 7 6.64 36.60 -5.93
CA LEU A 7 7.18 35.34 -5.40
C LEU A 7 8.29 34.71 -6.25
N GLY A 8 8.49 35.13 -7.50
CA GLY A 8 9.59 34.67 -8.36
C GLY A 8 9.78 33.15 -8.33
N ILE A 9 10.99 32.68 -7.99
CA ILE A 9 11.34 31.26 -7.95
C ILE A 9 10.54 30.46 -6.87
N TRP A 10 10.07 31.12 -5.80
CA TRP A 10 9.34 30.47 -4.72
C TRP A 10 8.00 29.87 -5.15
N ILE A 11 7.39 30.40 -6.23
CA ILE A 11 6.12 29.87 -6.74
C ILE A 11 6.28 28.43 -7.26
N TYR A 12 7.43 28.10 -7.87
CA TYR A 12 7.72 26.74 -8.32
C TYR A 12 7.87 25.77 -7.14
N PHE A 13 8.50 26.21 -6.07
CA PHE A 13 8.61 25.39 -4.86
C PHE A 13 7.25 25.14 -4.22
N ILE A 14 6.39 26.16 -4.13
CA ILE A 14 5.02 26.03 -3.59
C ILE A 14 4.21 25.06 -4.44
N ILE A 15 4.22 25.22 -5.78
CA ILE A 15 3.53 24.34 -6.72
C ILE A 15 4.08 22.90 -6.56
N PHE A 16 5.39 22.73 -6.56
CA PHE A 16 6.03 21.42 -6.54
C PHE A 16 5.75 20.67 -5.24
N PHE A 17 6.07 21.23 -4.11
CA PHE A 17 5.86 20.57 -2.81
C PHE A 17 4.39 20.47 -2.41
N GLY A 18 3.61 21.51 -2.72
CA GLY A 18 2.16 21.48 -2.51
C GLY A 18 1.49 20.37 -3.31
N LYS A 19 1.86 20.21 -4.60
CA LYS A 19 1.33 19.14 -5.45
C LYS A 19 1.77 17.75 -5.01
N ILE A 20 3.02 17.58 -4.60
CA ILE A 20 3.50 16.31 -4.02
C ILE A 20 2.66 15.93 -2.80
N PHE A 21 2.44 16.89 -1.88
CA PHE A 21 1.66 16.64 -0.67
C PHE A 21 0.21 16.27 -1.01
N GLU A 22 -0.44 17.05 -1.86
CA GLU A 22 -1.83 16.81 -2.29
C GLU A 22 -1.97 15.42 -2.92
N VAL A 23 -1.13 15.07 -3.89
CA VAL A 23 -1.19 13.76 -4.57
C VAL A 23 -0.90 12.60 -3.62
N THR A 24 0.01 12.79 -2.66
CA THR A 24 0.28 11.79 -1.61
C THR A 24 -0.97 11.55 -0.76
N VAL A 25 -1.66 12.61 -0.34
CA VAL A 25 -2.92 12.52 0.42
C VAL A 25 -4.02 11.87 -0.42
N ALA A 26 -4.15 12.24 -1.69
CA ALA A 26 -5.10 11.64 -2.63
C ALA A 26 -4.89 10.13 -2.78
N THR A 27 -3.64 9.69 -2.87
CA THR A 27 -3.28 8.27 -2.95
C THR A 27 -3.71 7.51 -1.68
N LEU A 28 -3.40 8.04 -0.50
CA LEU A 28 -3.81 7.44 0.78
C LEU A 28 -5.34 7.39 0.94
N ARG A 29 -6.04 8.44 0.51
CA ARG A 29 -7.50 8.48 0.48
C ARG A 29 -8.08 7.34 -0.35
N MET A 30 -7.55 7.14 -1.58
CA MET A 30 -8.01 6.07 -2.47
C MET A 30 -7.85 4.70 -1.82
N VAL A 31 -6.73 4.46 -1.13
CA VAL A 31 -6.50 3.21 -0.40
C VAL A 31 -7.51 3.01 0.72
N LEU A 32 -7.80 4.05 1.52
CA LEU A 32 -8.79 3.97 2.60
C LEU A 32 -10.19 3.65 2.07
N ILE A 33 -10.62 4.29 0.98
CA ILE A 33 -11.91 4.02 0.33
C ILE A 33 -11.98 2.57 -0.15
N ASN A 34 -10.94 2.08 -0.83
CA ASN A 34 -10.87 0.71 -1.33
C ASN A 34 -10.91 -0.33 -0.21
N ARG A 35 -10.47 0.04 1.00
CA ARG A 35 -10.53 -0.80 2.21
C ARG A 35 -11.84 -0.70 2.99
N GLY A 36 -12.82 0.08 2.47
CA GLY A 36 -14.13 0.24 3.08
C GLY A 36 -14.23 1.32 4.17
N GLU A 37 -13.16 2.08 4.41
CA GLU A 37 -13.12 3.20 5.37
C GLU A 37 -13.79 4.47 4.76
N ARG A 38 -15.07 4.35 4.43
CA ARG A 38 -15.83 5.35 3.65
C ARG A 38 -15.83 6.73 4.29
N VAL A 39 -16.09 6.81 5.60
CA VAL A 39 -16.21 8.09 6.32
C VAL A 39 -14.85 8.82 6.35
N LYS A 40 -13.78 8.10 6.71
CA LYS A 40 -12.43 8.69 6.71
C LYS A 40 -12.01 9.14 5.31
N GLY A 41 -12.30 8.31 4.29
CA GLY A 41 -12.04 8.65 2.90
C GLY A 41 -12.80 9.90 2.45
N ALA A 42 -14.08 10.07 2.84
CA ALA A 42 -14.89 11.24 2.50
C ALA A 42 -14.39 12.52 3.17
N ILE A 43 -13.99 12.45 4.44
CA ILE A 43 -13.41 13.61 5.15
C ILE A 43 -12.11 14.07 4.47
N ILE A 44 -11.22 13.11 4.17
CA ILE A 44 -9.96 13.44 3.47
C ILE A 44 -10.26 14.00 2.06
N ALA A 45 -11.26 13.47 1.35
CA ALA A 45 -11.65 13.94 0.03
C ALA A 45 -12.05 15.42 0.04
N PHE A 46 -12.74 15.88 1.08
CA PHE A 46 -13.14 17.28 1.20
C PHE A 46 -11.93 18.22 1.29
N PHE A 47 -10.94 17.89 2.10
CA PHE A 47 -9.73 18.70 2.21
C PHE A 47 -8.82 18.58 0.99
N ASP A 48 -8.75 17.40 0.40
CA ASP A 48 -7.96 17.12 -0.78
C ASP A 48 -8.41 17.96 -1.98
N ILE A 49 -9.74 18.06 -2.23
CA ILE A 49 -10.25 18.86 -3.33
C ILE A 49 -10.02 20.38 -3.11
N LEU A 50 -10.06 20.85 -1.88
CA LEU A 50 -9.74 22.24 -1.57
C LEU A 50 -8.28 22.56 -1.88
N LEU A 51 -7.35 21.69 -1.46
CA LEU A 51 -5.93 21.79 -1.78
C LEU A 51 -5.70 21.78 -3.30
N TRP A 52 -6.36 20.83 -3.99
CA TRP A 52 -6.27 20.72 -5.44
C TRP A 52 -6.72 21.99 -6.15
N LEU A 53 -7.84 22.61 -5.72
CA LEU A 53 -8.34 23.85 -6.28
C LEU A 53 -7.34 25.00 -6.11
N ILE A 54 -6.74 25.14 -4.95
CA ILE A 54 -5.74 26.18 -4.66
C ILE A 54 -4.51 26.00 -5.56
N ILE A 55 -3.92 24.81 -5.57
CA ILE A 55 -2.68 24.55 -6.31
C ILE A 55 -2.91 24.60 -7.82
N THR A 56 -3.99 23.99 -8.30
CA THR A 56 -4.31 23.96 -9.72
C THR A 56 -4.70 25.37 -10.23
N GLY A 57 -5.45 26.14 -9.43
CA GLY A 57 -5.77 27.53 -9.73
C GLY A 57 -4.53 28.38 -9.93
N THR A 58 -3.56 28.29 -9.00
CA THR A 58 -2.28 29.01 -9.10
C THR A 58 -1.50 28.65 -10.37
N VAL A 59 -1.55 27.40 -10.80
CA VAL A 59 -0.89 26.96 -12.05
C VAL A 59 -1.62 27.52 -13.27
N LEU A 60 -2.98 27.45 -13.28
CA LEU A 60 -3.78 27.86 -14.42
C LEU A 60 -3.73 29.38 -14.67
N GLU A 61 -3.61 30.20 -13.63
CA GLU A 61 -3.47 31.65 -13.75
C GLU A 61 -2.18 32.06 -14.49
N GLY A 62 -1.12 31.29 -14.38
CA GLY A 62 0.19 31.66 -14.94
C GLY A 62 0.71 30.80 -16.08
N PHE A 63 0.00 29.74 -16.50
CA PHE A 63 0.59 28.76 -17.44
C PHE A 63 0.80 29.30 -18.86
N LYS A 64 0.02 30.31 -19.28
CA LYS A 64 0.18 30.95 -20.61
C LYS A 64 1.44 31.80 -20.69
N GLU A 65 1.82 32.41 -19.58
CA GLU A 65 2.98 33.30 -19.47
C GLU A 65 4.25 32.50 -19.14
N ASP A 66 4.09 31.39 -18.44
CA ASP A 66 5.19 30.58 -17.92
C ASP A 66 4.89 29.07 -18.02
N PRO A 67 5.14 28.44 -19.18
CA PRO A 67 4.92 27.01 -19.39
C PRO A 67 5.71 26.11 -18.44
N LEU A 68 6.78 26.61 -17.80
CA LEU A 68 7.60 25.84 -16.87
C LEU A 68 6.82 25.44 -15.61
N ARG A 69 5.79 26.22 -15.23
CA ARG A 69 4.88 25.88 -14.14
C ARG A 69 4.14 24.54 -14.38
N MET A 70 3.74 24.28 -15.64
CA MET A 70 3.09 23.01 -15.99
C MET A 70 4.08 21.83 -15.86
N VAL A 71 5.33 22.02 -16.26
CA VAL A 71 6.35 20.98 -16.14
C VAL A 71 6.63 20.68 -14.66
N ALA A 72 6.77 21.71 -13.83
CA ALA A 72 6.94 21.54 -12.39
C ALA A 72 5.75 20.83 -11.74
N PHE A 73 4.52 21.18 -12.12
CA PHE A 73 3.30 20.54 -11.66
C PHE A 73 3.21 19.07 -12.08
N ALA A 74 3.52 18.74 -13.33
CA ALA A 74 3.51 17.37 -13.84
C ALA A 74 4.58 16.50 -13.17
N ALA A 75 5.80 17.04 -13.00
CA ALA A 75 6.87 16.35 -12.28
C ALA A 75 6.49 16.09 -10.81
N ALA A 76 5.92 17.09 -10.13
CA ALA A 76 5.44 16.97 -8.77
C ALA A 76 4.31 15.93 -8.63
N PHE A 77 3.40 15.86 -9.61
CA PHE A 77 2.36 14.84 -9.67
C PHE A 77 2.95 13.42 -9.73
N ALA A 78 3.95 13.20 -10.59
CA ALA A 78 4.63 11.92 -10.70
C ALA A 78 5.34 11.52 -9.40
N VAL A 79 6.10 12.45 -8.81
CA VAL A 79 6.79 12.24 -7.52
C VAL A 79 5.79 11.99 -6.40
N GLY A 80 4.68 12.73 -6.36
CA GLY A 80 3.61 12.56 -5.36
C GLY A 80 2.96 11.18 -5.41
N ASN A 81 2.69 10.64 -6.61
CA ASN A 81 2.18 9.27 -6.77
C ASN A 81 3.19 8.23 -6.28
N TYR A 82 4.47 8.41 -6.59
CA TYR A 82 5.52 7.52 -6.10
C TYR A 82 5.61 7.53 -4.57
N LEU A 83 5.67 8.73 -3.97
CA LEU A 83 5.74 8.88 -2.52
C LEU A 83 4.46 8.38 -1.83
N GLY A 84 3.29 8.63 -2.41
CA GLY A 84 2.01 8.13 -1.89
C GLY A 84 1.96 6.61 -1.87
N SER A 85 2.39 5.95 -2.94
CA SER A 85 2.48 4.49 -3.02
C SER A 85 3.53 3.93 -2.04
N TRP A 86 4.69 4.56 -1.94
CA TRP A 86 5.73 4.18 -0.98
C TRP A 86 5.22 4.29 0.46
N LEU A 87 4.56 5.39 0.80
CA LEU A 87 4.02 5.62 2.14
C LEU A 87 2.90 4.62 2.47
N GLU A 88 2.02 4.32 1.50
CA GLU A 88 0.98 3.29 1.66
C GLU A 88 1.59 1.93 1.98
N ASN A 89 2.61 1.53 1.24
CA ASN A 89 3.32 0.28 1.49
C ASN A 89 3.99 0.25 2.87
N LYS A 90 4.55 1.37 3.32
CA LYS A 90 5.17 1.49 4.65
C LYS A 90 4.13 1.45 5.78
N LEU A 91 3.00 2.11 5.61
CA LEU A 91 1.89 2.10 6.55
C LEU A 91 1.21 0.72 6.59
N ALA A 92 1.22 -0.02 5.49
CA ALA A 92 0.72 -1.39 5.33
C ALA A 92 -0.63 -1.60 6.04
N PHE A 93 -1.59 -0.71 5.76
CA PHE A 93 -2.93 -0.80 6.35
C PHE A 93 -3.68 -2.06 5.88
N GLY A 94 -4.56 -2.59 6.74
CA GLY A 94 -5.51 -3.65 6.43
C GLY A 94 -4.97 -5.06 6.68
N LEU A 95 -5.59 -6.02 6.00
CA LEU A 95 -5.36 -7.45 6.16
C LEU A 95 -4.79 -8.04 4.88
N ALA A 96 -3.96 -9.07 5.03
CA ALA A 96 -3.43 -9.87 3.93
C ALA A 96 -3.77 -11.34 4.13
N SER A 97 -3.91 -12.06 3.04
CA SER A 97 -3.96 -13.52 2.97
C SER A 97 -2.70 -14.01 2.27
N ILE A 98 -1.93 -14.86 2.95
CA ILE A 98 -0.76 -15.51 2.36
C ILE A 98 -1.12 -16.97 2.08
N GLN A 99 -0.85 -17.40 0.85
CA GLN A 99 -0.97 -18.77 0.42
C GLN A 99 0.42 -19.30 0.10
N ILE A 100 0.79 -20.43 0.72
CA ILE A 100 2.12 -21.05 0.56
C ILE A 100 1.91 -22.43 0.00
N ILE A 101 2.49 -22.73 -1.15
CA ILE A 101 2.40 -24.04 -1.79
C ILE A 101 3.75 -24.73 -1.66
N VAL A 102 3.76 -25.88 -1.01
CA VAL A 102 4.94 -26.69 -0.79
C VAL A 102 4.66 -28.16 -1.12
N PRO A 103 5.68 -28.98 -1.46
CA PRO A 103 5.53 -30.44 -1.52
C PRO A 103 5.11 -31.00 -0.14
N GLU A 104 4.22 -31.98 -0.12
CA GLU A 104 3.90 -32.73 1.10
C GLU A 104 5.17 -33.45 1.62
N SER A 105 5.63 -33.08 2.80
CA SER A 105 6.89 -33.59 3.36
C SER A 105 6.95 -33.31 4.86
N PRO A 106 7.85 -33.98 5.62
CA PRO A 106 8.08 -33.61 7.02
C PRO A 106 8.47 -32.13 7.20
N LYS A 107 9.12 -31.54 6.20
CA LYS A 107 9.55 -30.13 6.21
C LYS A 107 8.37 -29.16 6.08
N SER A 108 7.29 -29.55 5.39
CA SER A 108 6.06 -28.72 5.32
C SER A 108 5.36 -28.65 6.66
N LYS A 109 5.36 -29.73 7.44
CA LYS A 109 4.86 -29.74 8.81
C LYS A 109 5.67 -28.83 9.73
N LEU A 110 7.02 -28.91 9.64
CA LEU A 110 7.92 -27.99 10.37
C LEU A 110 7.64 -26.53 10.03
N LEU A 111 7.34 -26.22 8.77
CA LEU A 111 6.96 -24.87 8.36
C LEU A 111 5.65 -24.41 9.03
N ALA A 112 4.63 -25.29 9.04
CA ALA A 112 3.35 -24.98 9.68
C ALA A 112 3.52 -24.74 11.18
N ASP A 113 4.35 -25.53 11.85
CA ASP A 113 4.61 -25.39 13.28
C ASP A 113 5.44 -24.13 13.57
N ALA A 114 6.49 -23.82 12.80
CA ALA A 114 7.26 -22.59 12.94
C ALA A 114 6.40 -21.32 12.75
N LEU A 115 5.44 -21.35 11.82
CA LEU A 115 4.51 -20.24 11.65
C LEU A 115 3.54 -20.11 12.83
N ARG A 116 3.07 -21.22 13.41
CA ARG A 116 2.24 -21.22 14.62
C ARG A 116 2.99 -20.69 15.83
N ASP A 117 4.24 -21.09 16.00
CA ASP A 117 5.14 -20.60 17.06
C ASP A 117 5.38 -19.08 16.93
N ALA A 118 5.42 -18.57 15.70
CA ALA A 118 5.44 -17.14 15.41
C ALA A 118 4.06 -16.45 15.53
N HIS A 119 3.08 -17.13 16.16
CA HIS A 119 1.73 -16.62 16.39
C HIS A 119 0.93 -16.30 15.12
N PHE A 120 1.11 -17.06 14.07
CA PHE A 120 0.25 -17.04 12.90
C PHE A 120 -0.76 -18.19 12.95
N ALA A 121 -2.03 -17.88 12.62
CA ALA A 121 -3.01 -18.92 12.37
C ALA A 121 -2.74 -19.56 11.01
N VAL A 122 -2.51 -20.86 10.99
CA VAL A 122 -2.17 -21.61 9.78
C VAL A 122 -3.19 -22.71 9.55
N THR A 123 -3.86 -22.65 8.41
CA THR A 123 -4.71 -23.73 7.91
C THR A 123 -3.95 -24.49 6.83
N VAL A 124 -3.84 -25.81 6.94
CA VAL A 124 -3.18 -26.67 5.96
C VAL A 124 -4.26 -27.41 5.17
N VAL A 125 -4.18 -27.30 3.85
CA VAL A 125 -5.06 -28.00 2.91
C VAL A 125 -4.22 -28.92 2.04
N LYS A 126 -4.58 -30.18 1.93
CA LYS A 126 -3.92 -31.12 1.04
C LYS A 126 -4.44 -30.95 -0.38
N GLY A 127 -3.55 -31.06 -1.35
CA GLY A 127 -3.86 -30.94 -2.75
C GLY A 127 -2.91 -31.79 -3.61
N THR A 128 -3.18 -31.83 -4.89
CA THR A 128 -2.36 -32.56 -5.86
C THR A 128 -1.81 -31.57 -6.88
N GLY A 129 -0.50 -31.60 -7.10
CA GLY A 129 0.19 -30.84 -8.14
C GLY A 129 0.68 -31.73 -9.26
N ARG A 130 1.27 -31.12 -10.30
CA ARG A 130 1.81 -31.87 -11.46
C ARG A 130 2.81 -32.96 -11.06
N ASN A 131 3.62 -32.70 -10.04
CA ASN A 131 4.74 -33.58 -9.62
C ASN A 131 4.47 -34.23 -8.26
N GLY A 132 3.21 -34.58 -7.94
CA GLY A 132 2.82 -35.26 -6.71
C GLY A 132 2.04 -34.40 -5.72
N ASN A 133 1.90 -34.88 -4.51
CA ASN A 133 1.10 -34.24 -3.47
C ASN A 133 1.71 -32.91 -3.02
N ARG A 134 0.86 -31.95 -2.74
CA ARG A 134 1.17 -30.61 -2.28
C ARG A 134 0.38 -30.29 -1.03
N GLU A 135 0.94 -29.42 -0.22
CA GLU A 135 0.22 -28.77 0.87
C GLU A 135 0.11 -27.26 0.59
N LEU A 136 -1.10 -26.74 0.76
CA LEU A 136 -1.41 -25.32 0.71
C LEU A 136 -1.61 -24.82 2.13
N LEU A 137 -0.67 -24.00 2.61
CA LEU A 137 -0.77 -23.34 3.90
C LEU A 137 -1.41 -21.97 3.66
N ILE A 138 -2.50 -21.69 4.38
CA ILE A 138 -3.25 -20.43 4.27
C ILE A 138 -3.11 -19.70 5.59
N LEU A 139 -2.67 -18.44 5.51
CA LEU A 139 -2.55 -17.53 6.64
C LEU A 139 -3.38 -16.28 6.38
N HIS A 140 -4.02 -15.79 7.43
CA HIS A 140 -4.67 -14.48 7.44
C HIS A 140 -4.03 -13.62 8.54
N LEU A 141 -3.54 -12.44 8.17
CA LEU A 141 -2.76 -11.61 9.08
C LEU A 141 -2.94 -10.11 8.81
N LYS A 142 -2.50 -9.27 9.75
CA LYS A 142 -2.36 -7.83 9.49
C LYS A 142 -1.26 -7.63 8.45
N ARG A 143 -1.50 -6.82 7.44
CA ARG A 143 -0.54 -6.57 6.35
C ARG A 143 0.84 -6.15 6.87
N LYS A 144 0.91 -5.43 7.99
CA LYS A 144 2.18 -5.07 8.67
C LYS A 144 3.05 -6.26 9.05
N ARG A 145 2.46 -7.45 9.26
CA ARG A 145 3.18 -8.67 9.64
C ARG A 145 3.58 -9.56 8.45
N THR A 146 3.26 -9.13 7.22
CA THR A 146 3.58 -9.90 5.99
C THR A 146 5.06 -10.19 5.87
N THR A 147 5.91 -9.19 6.10
CA THR A 147 7.38 -9.34 6.03
C THR A 147 7.91 -10.34 7.06
N GLU A 148 7.35 -10.33 8.27
CA GLU A 148 7.69 -11.29 9.33
C GLU A 148 7.34 -12.72 8.90
N ALA A 149 6.11 -12.94 8.40
CA ALA A 149 5.67 -14.24 7.90
C ALA A 149 6.55 -14.75 6.76
N ILE A 150 6.84 -13.90 5.76
CA ILE A 150 7.72 -14.25 4.63
C ILE A 150 9.12 -14.61 5.11
N LYS A 151 9.65 -13.93 6.12
CA LYS A 151 10.96 -14.27 6.70
C LYS A 151 10.95 -15.68 7.31
N VAL A 152 9.94 -16.03 8.11
CA VAL A 152 9.79 -17.38 8.68
C VAL A 152 9.71 -18.43 7.56
N ILE A 153 8.91 -18.18 6.53
CA ILE A 153 8.75 -19.10 5.39
C ILE A 153 10.09 -19.35 4.69
N ASN A 154 10.78 -18.27 4.31
CA ASN A 154 12.05 -18.38 3.59
C ASN A 154 13.17 -19.04 4.41
N THR A 155 13.17 -18.85 5.72
CA THR A 155 14.13 -19.48 6.62
C THR A 155 13.85 -20.97 6.77
N THR A 156 12.59 -21.37 6.91
CA THR A 156 12.20 -22.76 7.18
C THR A 156 12.09 -23.57 5.89
N PHE A 157 11.54 -22.98 4.83
CA PHE A 157 11.34 -23.65 3.54
C PHE A 157 11.77 -22.75 2.37
N PRO A 158 13.07 -22.63 2.07
CA PRO A 158 13.56 -21.92 0.90
C PRO A 158 12.97 -22.50 -0.39
N GLY A 159 12.47 -21.65 -1.27
CA GLY A 159 11.88 -22.07 -2.54
C GLY A 159 10.39 -22.45 -2.47
N ALA A 160 9.70 -22.17 -1.36
CA ALA A 160 8.24 -22.24 -1.31
C ALA A 160 7.61 -21.24 -2.29
N VAL A 161 6.51 -21.62 -2.93
CA VAL A 161 5.72 -20.67 -3.74
C VAL A 161 4.84 -19.88 -2.79
N ILE A 162 5.00 -18.56 -2.79
CA ILE A 162 4.29 -17.65 -1.88
C ILE A 162 3.45 -16.70 -2.70
N ALA A 163 2.13 -16.70 -2.49
CA ALA A 163 1.21 -15.70 -3.02
C ALA A 163 0.65 -14.84 -1.89
N VAL A 164 0.81 -13.53 -2.01
CA VAL A 164 0.29 -12.55 -1.04
C VAL A 164 -0.85 -11.79 -1.70
N ASN A 165 -2.02 -11.82 -1.09
CA ASN A 165 -3.21 -11.15 -1.57
C ASN A 165 -3.75 -10.19 -0.50
N ASP A 166 -4.18 -9.00 -0.90
CA ASP A 166 -4.89 -8.09 -0.01
C ASP A 166 -6.30 -8.64 0.29
N ALA A 167 -6.65 -8.68 1.58
CA ALA A 167 -7.97 -9.11 2.03
C ALA A 167 -8.81 -7.89 2.44
N LYS A 168 -9.98 -7.71 1.80
CA LYS A 168 -10.90 -6.60 2.13
C LYS A 168 -11.57 -6.76 3.49
N GLY A 169 -11.76 -8.00 3.95
CA GLY A 169 -12.34 -8.27 5.25
C GLY A 169 -12.23 -9.75 5.60
N ILE A 170 -11.93 -10.03 6.85
CA ILE A 170 -11.91 -11.37 7.43
C ILE A 170 -12.76 -11.31 8.68
N ARG A 171 -13.74 -12.20 8.81
CA ARG A 171 -14.61 -12.32 9.99
C ARG A 171 -14.40 -13.67 10.63
N GLY A 172 -14.20 -13.67 11.95
CA GLY A 172 -13.91 -14.89 12.72
C GLY A 172 -12.44 -15.32 12.63
N GLY A 173 -12.10 -16.41 13.29
CA GLY A 173 -10.75 -16.97 13.34
C GLY A 173 -9.80 -16.24 14.29
N TYR A 174 -8.59 -16.77 14.41
CA TYR A 174 -7.52 -16.24 15.25
C TYR A 174 -6.70 -15.22 14.47
N LEU A 175 -6.94 -13.95 14.73
CA LEU A 175 -6.05 -12.86 14.33
C LEU A 175 -5.34 -12.39 15.60
N ALA A 176 -4.04 -12.64 15.73
CA ALA A 176 -3.27 -12.23 16.89
C ALA A 176 -3.47 -10.71 17.16
N ARG A 177 -4.06 -10.41 18.31
CA ARG A 177 -4.17 -9.03 18.81
C ARG A 177 -2.80 -8.61 19.35
N LYS A 178 -2.07 -7.83 18.61
CA LYS A 178 -1.03 -6.94 19.13
C LYS A 178 -1.11 -5.61 18.42
#